data_72320552e8c5abbfe3ee127359a27215
#
_entry.id   72320552e8c5abbfe3ee127359a27215
#
_cell.length_a   1.000
_cell.length_b   1.000
_cell.length_c   1.000
_cell.angle_alpha   90.00
_cell.angle_beta   90.00
_cell.angle_gamma   90.00
#
_symmetry.space_group_name_H-M   'P 1'
#
loop_
_entity.id
_entity.type
_entity.pdbx_description
1 polymer ?
#
loop_
_entity_poly.entity_id
_entity_poly.type
_entity_poly.pdbx_seq_one_letter_code
_entity_poly.pdbx_strand_id
1 'polypeptide(L)'
;MILGAMLLMISVSSCREESDKLMTYDHRDAMAFDKADTCFAEKFKILWNGLNQNYALWDYEAEYGLDWDAVYDEYLPQFEALDKQETVTDEELKALLAKVCSPLHDGHMAVAFSNHKTGTKEVMYLPGEDRAMKRDDYEIADIYKPSLKYYSQVANGEVETDSKGNPIVMEHSTSIEGILYPVFLEKGKGLDWVNTQIDQLSALPNPTAAQVTTLESLKSLKAELEALKATFSISSISRYNELVMLYESLHVPGLEYFDPGFVDKGIDVKFALLKGNIAYFQFSGFYLTSYFSDEIASLFYNISNPTTKKHMDSIYEVWAAWFDTVQQLHKAGTLGGVIIDLRGNGGGMQNDGYYVTGSLLPEGGSPFSYSRFKRGTGRYDYSTLTLNYLRTMRANMHEVITEPVVVMTNGQSLSMAEITTIVVKNMENGTHIGKRSRGGICGLSSDNATFTNNYMGHIGERGKTPVYVYLPSVAAFTLDKKIIEGEGITPDIEVDFDVATFKATGKDSQLDRALQFLRTGH
;
A
#
# COMPACT_ATOMS: atom_id res chain seq x y z
N MET A 1 29.51 -55.61 13.81
CA MET A 1 28.96 -54.93 15.00
C MET A 1 29.71 -53.65 15.36
N ILE A 2 31.00 -53.51 15.24
CA ILE A 2 31.78 -52.33 15.63
C ILE A 2 31.53 -51.13 14.66
N LEU A 3 31.38 -51.38 13.36
CA LEU A 3 31.09 -50.32 12.36
C LEU A 3 29.70 -49.72 12.52
N GLY A 4 28.71 -50.52 12.92
CA GLY A 4 27.36 -50.02 13.17
C GLY A 4 27.25 -49.15 14.41
N ALA A 5 28.03 -49.44 15.44
CA ALA A 5 28.07 -48.65 16.67
C ALA A 5 28.80 -47.29 16.47
N MET A 6 29.83 -47.24 15.60
CA MET A 6 30.51 -46.00 15.23
C MET A 6 29.63 -45.07 14.37
N LEU A 7 28.86 -45.60 13.43
CA LEU A 7 27.90 -44.80 12.64
C LEU A 7 26.76 -44.26 13.51
N LEU A 8 26.31 -45.01 14.52
CA LEU A 8 25.28 -44.53 15.44
C LEU A 8 25.81 -43.40 16.36
N MET A 9 27.07 -43.49 16.79
CA MET A 9 27.70 -42.45 17.63
C MET A 9 27.93 -41.14 16.85
N ILE A 10 28.26 -41.21 15.56
CA ILE A 10 28.44 -40.01 14.72
C ILE A 10 27.10 -39.34 14.47
N SER A 11 26.02 -40.10 14.26
CA SER A 11 24.69 -39.52 14.07
C SER A 11 24.13 -38.86 15.33
N VAL A 12 24.43 -39.42 16.51
CA VAL A 12 23.97 -38.85 17.79
C VAL A 12 24.77 -37.59 18.18
N SER A 13 26.07 -37.51 17.83
CA SER A 13 26.85 -36.29 18.09
C SER A 13 26.48 -35.16 17.14
N SER A 14 26.12 -35.44 15.88
CA SER A 14 25.64 -34.45 14.93
C SER A 14 24.31 -33.83 15.38
N CYS A 15 23.33 -34.66 15.80
CA CYS A 15 22.07 -34.16 16.35
C CYS A 15 22.26 -33.35 17.64
N ARG A 16 23.27 -33.66 18.44
CA ARG A 16 23.54 -32.97 19.70
C ARG A 16 24.17 -31.59 19.46
N GLU A 17 25.09 -31.48 18.48
CA GLU A 17 25.65 -30.17 18.09
C GLU A 17 24.61 -29.22 17.49
N GLU A 18 23.66 -29.72 16.71
CA GLU A 18 22.54 -28.92 16.18
C GLU A 18 21.59 -28.51 17.29
N SER A 19 21.26 -29.39 18.24
CA SER A 19 20.41 -29.05 19.38
C SER A 19 21.06 -28.03 20.32
N ASP A 20 22.38 -28.12 20.53
CA ASP A 20 23.10 -27.17 21.37
C ASP A 20 23.19 -25.77 20.70
N LYS A 21 23.26 -25.70 19.37
CA LYS A 21 23.17 -24.43 18.61
C LYS A 21 21.75 -23.85 18.60
N LEU A 22 20.74 -24.70 18.55
CA LEU A 22 19.33 -24.28 18.62
C LEU A 22 18.89 -23.80 20.02
N MET A 23 19.68 -24.13 21.06
CA MET A 23 19.39 -23.79 22.46
C MET A 23 20.27 -22.65 23.00
N THR A 24 21.15 -22.05 22.20
CA THR A 24 21.88 -20.85 22.62
C THR A 24 20.93 -19.66 22.62
N TYR A 25 20.49 -19.30 23.80
CA TYR A 25 19.74 -18.05 24.02
C TYR A 25 20.66 -16.86 23.74
N ASP A 26 20.34 -16.08 22.71
CA ASP A 26 20.94 -14.78 22.50
C ASP A 26 20.18 -13.77 23.38
N HIS A 27 20.89 -13.09 24.28
CA HIS A 27 20.29 -12.06 25.15
C HIS A 27 19.64 -10.93 24.33
N ARG A 28 19.99 -10.75 23.06
CA ARG A 28 19.40 -9.81 22.12
C ARG A 28 17.97 -10.19 21.71
N ASP A 29 17.60 -11.46 21.86
CA ASP A 29 16.24 -11.96 21.58
C ASP A 29 15.23 -11.57 22.67
N ALA A 30 15.72 -11.07 23.82
CA ALA A 30 14.84 -10.64 24.90
C ALA A 30 14.17 -9.31 24.58
N MET A 31 12.84 -9.35 24.43
CA MET A 31 11.99 -8.16 24.22
C MET A 31 11.06 -7.96 25.42
N ALA A 32 11.08 -6.76 26.00
CA ALA A 32 10.20 -6.38 27.10
C ALA A 32 9.13 -5.40 26.59
N PHE A 33 8.07 -5.94 25.98
CA PHE A 33 6.98 -5.14 25.42
C PHE A 33 6.28 -4.26 26.48
N ASP A 34 6.18 -4.74 27.70
CA ASP A 34 5.59 -4.03 28.84
C ASP A 34 6.38 -2.77 29.25
N LYS A 35 7.69 -2.69 28.92
CA LYS A 35 8.55 -1.55 29.20
C LYS A 35 8.65 -0.59 28.03
N ALA A 36 8.26 -1.01 26.83
CA ALA A 36 8.44 -0.22 25.62
C ALA A 36 7.64 1.11 25.63
N ASP A 37 6.54 1.18 26.37
CA ASP A 37 5.75 2.43 26.46
C ASP A 37 6.57 3.62 26.99
N THR A 38 7.50 3.36 27.91
CA THR A 38 8.27 4.39 28.62
C THR A 38 9.79 4.27 28.48
N CYS A 39 10.29 3.43 27.53
CA CYS A 39 11.72 3.18 27.38
C CYS A 39 12.10 3.09 25.90
N PHE A 40 12.92 4.02 25.42
CA PHE A 40 13.41 4.04 24.04
C PHE A 40 14.34 2.87 23.72
N ALA A 41 15.16 2.45 24.68
CA ALA A 41 16.04 1.30 24.51
C ALA A 41 15.23 0.00 24.28
N GLU A 42 14.11 -0.20 24.99
CA GLU A 42 13.24 -1.35 24.76
C GLU A 42 12.51 -1.26 23.41
N LYS A 43 12.09 -0.06 22.98
CA LYS A 43 11.56 0.16 21.61
C LYS A 43 12.59 -0.23 20.55
N PHE A 44 13.85 0.16 20.74
CA PHE A 44 14.92 -0.21 19.80
C PHE A 44 15.16 -1.72 19.74
N LYS A 45 15.16 -2.42 20.88
CA LYS A 45 15.29 -3.88 20.92
C LYS A 45 14.16 -4.57 20.15
N ILE A 46 12.92 -4.08 20.31
CA ILE A 46 11.76 -4.58 19.54
C ILE A 46 11.95 -4.34 18.05
N LEU A 47 12.39 -3.14 17.64
CA LEU A 47 12.69 -2.81 16.25
C LEU A 47 13.77 -3.75 15.69
N TRP A 48 14.93 -3.81 16.38
CA TRP A 48 16.08 -4.60 15.92
C TRP A 48 15.73 -6.07 15.75
N ASN A 49 15.08 -6.66 16.74
CA ASN A 49 14.71 -8.07 16.73
C ASN A 49 13.53 -8.34 15.79
N GLY A 50 12.57 -7.42 15.72
CA GLY A 50 11.48 -7.49 14.77
C GLY A 50 11.97 -7.52 13.32
N LEU A 51 12.93 -6.66 12.96
CA LEU A 51 13.60 -6.70 11.66
C LEU A 51 14.39 -8.00 11.50
N ASN A 52 15.19 -8.40 12.49
CA ASN A 52 15.97 -9.62 12.46
C ASN A 52 15.15 -10.86 12.10
N GLN A 53 13.94 -10.97 12.67
CA GLN A 53 13.06 -12.11 12.48
C GLN A 53 12.19 -12.05 11.23
N ASN A 54 11.88 -10.86 10.73
CA ASN A 54 10.82 -10.67 9.73
C ASN A 54 11.31 -10.13 8.39
N TYR A 55 12.44 -9.45 8.33
CA TYR A 55 12.94 -8.81 7.13
C TYR A 55 13.46 -9.83 6.12
N ALA A 56 13.04 -9.69 4.86
CA ALA A 56 13.33 -10.69 3.83
C ALA A 56 14.62 -10.45 3.03
N LEU A 57 15.34 -9.35 3.27
CA LEU A 57 16.43 -8.87 2.42
C LEU A 57 17.81 -8.90 3.08
N TRP A 58 18.03 -9.65 4.17
CA TRP A 58 19.28 -9.62 4.91
C TRP A 58 20.53 -10.01 4.11
N ASP A 59 20.42 -10.94 3.18
CA ASP A 59 21.52 -11.30 2.28
C ASP A 59 21.82 -10.18 1.28
N TYR A 60 20.79 -9.49 0.78
CA TYR A 60 20.95 -8.32 -0.06
C TYR A 60 21.61 -7.15 0.69
N GLU A 61 21.18 -6.86 1.91
CA GLU A 61 21.80 -5.83 2.74
C GLU A 61 23.27 -6.14 3.07
N ALA A 62 23.58 -7.43 3.26
CA ALA A 62 24.96 -7.88 3.51
C ALA A 62 25.89 -7.63 2.30
N GLU A 63 25.38 -7.65 1.06
CA GLU A 63 26.15 -7.31 -0.14
C GLU A 63 26.59 -5.84 -0.12
N TYR A 64 25.82 -4.96 0.53
CA TYR A 64 26.17 -3.55 0.77
C TYR A 64 27.00 -3.33 2.05
N GLY A 65 27.38 -4.41 2.72
CA GLY A 65 28.25 -4.36 3.90
C GLY A 65 27.52 -4.05 5.21
N LEU A 66 26.19 -4.15 5.26
CA LEU A 66 25.43 -3.93 6.48
C LEU A 66 25.65 -5.08 7.46
N ASP A 67 26.22 -4.75 8.63
CA ASP A 67 26.28 -5.64 9.79
C ASP A 67 25.20 -5.23 10.81
N TRP A 68 24.09 -5.97 10.82
CA TRP A 68 22.95 -5.67 11.69
C TRP A 68 23.25 -5.90 13.18
N ASP A 69 24.22 -6.77 13.51
CA ASP A 69 24.67 -6.97 14.89
C ASP A 69 25.49 -5.76 15.38
N ALA A 70 26.36 -5.22 14.52
CA ALA A 70 27.07 -3.98 14.81
C ALA A 70 26.11 -2.80 15.00
N VAL A 71 25.01 -2.75 14.24
CA VAL A 71 23.94 -1.73 14.44
C VAL A 71 23.35 -1.82 15.85
N TYR A 72 23.12 -3.03 16.38
CA TYR A 72 22.64 -3.19 17.75
C TYR A 72 23.61 -2.60 18.76
N ASP A 73 24.89 -2.99 18.66
CA ASP A 73 25.93 -2.60 19.59
C ASP A 73 26.21 -1.09 19.54
N GLU A 74 26.11 -0.48 18.36
CA GLU A 74 26.33 0.96 18.17
C GLU A 74 25.16 1.83 18.68
N TYR A 75 23.91 1.41 18.40
CA TYR A 75 22.77 2.30 18.64
C TYR A 75 22.03 2.03 19.95
N LEU A 76 22.09 0.84 20.54
CA LEU A 76 21.48 0.59 21.85
C LEU A 76 21.93 1.61 22.93
N PRO A 77 23.24 1.91 23.10
CA PRO A 77 23.69 2.90 24.08
C PRO A 77 23.15 4.32 23.81
N GLN A 78 22.87 4.64 22.53
CA GLN A 78 22.32 5.95 22.16
C GLN A 78 20.82 6.06 22.57
N PHE A 79 20.03 5.00 22.42
CA PHE A 79 18.66 4.96 22.92
C PHE A 79 18.62 4.94 24.46
N GLU A 80 19.55 4.24 25.13
CA GLU A 80 19.70 4.30 26.60
C GLU A 80 20.08 5.70 27.08
N ALA A 81 20.80 6.47 26.27
CA ALA A 81 21.11 7.87 26.58
C ALA A 81 19.89 8.77 26.47
N LEU A 82 18.99 8.52 25.48
CA LEU A 82 17.71 9.24 25.38
C LEU A 82 16.80 8.96 26.60
N ASP A 83 16.79 7.74 27.11
CA ASP A 83 16.01 7.39 28.31
C ASP A 83 16.41 8.20 29.55
N LYS A 84 17.70 8.57 29.65
CA LYS A 84 18.25 9.36 30.76
C LYS A 84 17.97 10.85 30.66
N GLN A 85 17.54 11.35 29.50
CA GLN A 85 17.22 12.76 29.30
C GLN A 85 15.83 13.07 29.88
N GLU A 86 15.67 14.28 30.42
CA GLU A 86 14.37 14.76 30.90
C GLU A 86 13.40 15.01 29.73
N THR A 87 13.93 15.55 28.63
CA THR A 87 13.19 15.86 27.41
C THR A 87 13.89 15.25 26.21
N VAL A 88 13.12 14.71 25.26
CA VAL A 88 13.58 14.21 23.95
C VAL A 88 12.61 14.73 22.91
N THR A 89 13.09 15.52 21.95
CA THR A 89 12.25 16.03 20.88
C THR A 89 11.92 14.94 19.85
N ASP A 90 10.86 15.15 19.08
CA ASP A 90 10.49 14.22 18.01
C ASP A 90 11.54 14.21 16.90
N GLU A 91 12.19 15.34 16.64
CA GLU A 91 13.29 15.47 15.68
C GLU A 91 14.53 14.68 16.13
N GLU A 92 14.90 14.71 17.41
CA GLU A 92 16.02 13.91 17.93
C GLU A 92 15.74 12.41 17.80
N LEU A 93 14.52 11.99 18.16
CA LEU A 93 14.12 10.59 18.02
C LEU A 93 14.09 10.16 16.55
N LYS A 94 13.51 10.97 15.66
CA LYS A 94 13.47 10.71 14.21
C LYS A 94 14.87 10.64 13.61
N ALA A 95 15.78 11.53 14.03
CA ALA A 95 17.16 11.53 13.56
C ALA A 95 17.91 10.25 13.96
N LEU A 96 17.64 9.71 15.15
CA LEU A 96 18.25 8.45 15.58
C LEU A 96 17.65 7.25 14.83
N LEU A 97 16.32 7.22 14.61
CA LEU A 97 15.68 6.21 13.76
C LEU A 97 16.23 6.24 12.32
N ALA A 98 16.48 7.44 11.79
CA ALA A 98 17.08 7.58 10.47
C ALA A 98 18.50 6.99 10.40
N LYS A 99 19.33 7.19 11.42
CA LYS A 99 20.67 6.57 11.47
C LYS A 99 20.60 5.04 11.46
N VAL A 100 19.66 4.46 12.20
CA VAL A 100 19.45 3.01 12.28
C VAL A 100 18.95 2.43 10.97
N CYS A 101 17.97 3.08 10.33
CA CYS A 101 17.21 2.49 9.22
C CYS A 101 17.62 2.98 7.82
N SER A 102 18.31 4.13 7.69
CA SER A 102 18.73 4.64 6.37
C SER A 102 19.68 3.70 5.59
N PRO A 103 20.48 2.81 6.21
CA PRO A 103 21.26 1.84 5.46
C PRO A 103 20.42 0.77 4.75
N LEU A 104 19.19 0.50 5.21
CA LEU A 104 18.31 -0.50 4.63
C LEU A 104 17.77 -0.05 3.26
N HIS A 105 17.78 -0.95 2.27
CA HIS A 105 17.43 -0.63 0.87
C HIS A 105 15.95 -0.79 0.53
N ASP A 106 15.13 -1.10 1.53
CA ASP A 106 13.72 -1.36 1.38
C ASP A 106 12.90 -0.12 0.96
N GLY A 107 12.16 -0.24 -0.14
CA GLY A 107 11.30 0.82 -0.66
C GLY A 107 9.95 0.96 0.07
N HIS A 108 9.51 -0.08 0.81
CA HIS A 108 8.23 -0.09 1.52
C HIS A 108 8.35 0.26 3.00
N MET A 109 9.56 0.17 3.58
CA MET A 109 9.73 0.26 5.01
C MET A 109 9.21 1.57 5.61
N ALA A 110 8.42 1.43 6.67
CA ALA A 110 8.05 2.50 7.57
C ALA A 110 8.37 2.06 9.00
N VAL A 111 9.02 2.93 9.76
CA VAL A 111 9.34 2.71 11.17
C VAL A 111 8.82 3.88 11.97
N ALA A 112 8.10 3.60 13.05
CA ALA A 112 7.66 4.65 13.97
C ALA A 112 7.79 4.23 15.43
N PHE A 113 8.20 5.18 16.26
CA PHE A 113 8.19 5.06 17.71
C PHE A 113 7.25 6.09 18.31
N SER A 114 6.56 5.70 19.39
CA SER A 114 5.95 6.72 20.25
C SER A 114 7.02 7.47 21.04
N ASN A 115 6.87 8.78 21.16
CA ASN A 115 7.72 9.58 22.03
C ASN A 115 7.00 9.85 23.36
N HIS A 116 7.33 9.08 24.39
CA HIS A 116 6.70 9.18 25.71
C HIS A 116 7.11 10.45 26.49
N LYS A 117 8.16 11.16 26.04
CA LYS A 117 8.60 12.43 26.67
C LYS A 117 7.78 13.62 26.17
N THR A 118 7.30 13.59 24.90
CA THR A 118 6.45 14.63 24.31
C THR A 118 4.96 14.26 24.32
N GLY A 119 4.65 12.97 24.44
CA GLY A 119 3.30 12.44 24.27
C GLY A 119 2.93 12.17 22.80
N THR A 120 3.86 12.34 21.86
CA THR A 120 3.64 12.05 20.45
C THR A 120 3.48 10.56 20.24
N LYS A 121 2.35 10.13 19.68
CA LYS A 121 2.05 8.71 19.48
C LYS A 121 2.89 8.06 18.38
N GLU A 122 3.34 8.84 17.39
CA GLU A 122 4.00 8.31 16.19
C GLU A 122 5.03 9.31 15.66
N VAL A 123 6.31 9.01 15.88
CA VAL A 123 7.46 9.68 15.26
C VAL A 123 7.95 8.74 14.17
N MET A 124 7.64 9.07 12.91
CA MET A 124 7.82 8.18 11.76
C MET A 124 9.06 8.53 10.93
N TYR A 125 9.72 7.48 10.43
CA TYR A 125 10.77 7.54 9.42
C TYR A 125 10.52 6.52 8.30
N LEU A 126 10.73 6.94 7.06
CA LEU A 126 10.49 6.19 5.83
C LEU A 126 11.80 6.07 5.04
N PRO A 127 12.63 5.04 5.28
CA PRO A 127 13.98 4.95 4.67
C PRO A 127 13.94 4.90 3.14
N GLY A 128 13.01 4.16 2.54
CA GLY A 128 12.88 4.04 1.08
C GLY A 128 12.49 5.35 0.41
N GLU A 129 11.59 6.11 1.01
CA GLU A 129 11.19 7.42 0.50
C GLU A 129 12.33 8.44 0.62
N ASP A 130 12.98 8.49 1.78
CA ASP A 130 14.13 9.37 2.03
C ASP A 130 15.29 9.09 1.06
N ARG A 131 15.54 7.82 0.74
CA ARG A 131 16.52 7.41 -0.27
C ARG A 131 16.12 7.85 -1.68
N ALA A 132 14.88 7.59 -2.08
CA ALA A 132 14.39 7.95 -3.40
C ALA A 132 14.45 9.46 -3.64
N MET A 133 14.04 10.26 -2.63
CA MET A 133 14.06 11.73 -2.70
C MET A 133 15.47 12.32 -2.85
N LYS A 134 16.53 11.57 -2.50
CA LYS A 134 17.93 12.01 -2.63
C LYS A 134 18.54 11.69 -3.99
N ARG A 135 17.82 10.97 -4.85
CA ARG A 135 18.29 10.67 -6.20
C ARG A 135 18.17 11.89 -7.10
N ASP A 136 19.16 12.12 -7.95
CA ASP A 136 19.18 13.24 -8.92
C ASP A 136 18.03 13.15 -9.95
N ASP A 137 17.54 11.92 -10.22
CA ASP A 137 16.47 11.65 -11.17
C ASP A 137 15.07 11.59 -10.52
N TYR A 138 14.95 11.89 -9.21
CA TYR A 138 13.66 11.86 -8.51
C TYR A 138 12.83 13.11 -8.82
N GLU A 139 11.67 12.90 -9.40
CA GLU A 139 10.72 13.98 -9.67
C GLU A 139 9.79 14.19 -8.46
N ILE A 140 9.67 15.43 -8.01
CA ILE A 140 8.82 15.79 -6.87
C ILE A 140 7.35 15.84 -7.31
N ALA A 141 6.57 14.96 -6.73
CA ALA A 141 5.21 14.67 -7.11
C ALA A 141 4.19 15.79 -7.01
N ASP A 142 4.31 16.63 -6.02
CA ASP A 142 3.31 17.67 -5.77
C ASP A 142 3.18 18.67 -6.93
N ILE A 143 4.22 18.72 -7.77
CA ILE A 143 4.20 19.52 -9.00
C ILE A 143 3.58 18.73 -10.17
N TYR A 144 3.64 17.40 -10.13
CA TYR A 144 3.35 16.48 -11.23
C TYR A 144 2.15 15.56 -11.02
N LYS A 145 1.42 15.70 -9.90
CA LYS A 145 0.06 15.14 -9.89
C LYS A 145 -0.77 16.00 -10.82
N PRO A 146 -0.83 15.68 -12.12
CA PRO A 146 -1.80 16.33 -12.96
C PRO A 146 -3.12 15.92 -12.33
N SER A 147 -3.85 16.88 -11.80
CA SER A 147 -5.25 16.61 -11.46
C SER A 147 -5.91 16.09 -12.74
N LEU A 148 -6.83 15.15 -12.66
CA LEU A 148 -7.63 14.70 -13.80
C LEU A 148 -8.11 15.89 -14.66
N LYS A 149 -8.40 17.02 -14.02
CA LYS A 149 -8.76 18.28 -14.67
C LYS A 149 -7.67 18.84 -15.59
N TYR A 150 -6.39 18.63 -15.31
CA TYR A 150 -5.30 19.04 -16.20
C TYR A 150 -5.20 18.13 -17.43
N TYR A 151 -5.40 16.83 -17.29
CA TYR A 151 -5.37 15.92 -18.45
C TYR A 151 -6.53 16.17 -19.40
N SER A 152 -7.72 16.52 -18.91
CA SER A 152 -8.82 16.93 -19.81
C SER A 152 -8.51 18.22 -20.56
N GLN A 153 -7.69 19.13 -20.02
CA GLN A 153 -7.25 20.34 -20.70
C GLN A 153 -6.08 20.08 -21.67
N VAL A 154 -5.09 19.29 -21.27
CA VAL A 154 -3.92 18.91 -22.08
C VAL A 154 -4.33 18.03 -23.25
N ALA A 155 -5.27 17.11 -23.02
CA ALA A 155 -5.75 16.19 -24.04
C ALA A 155 -6.72 16.80 -25.04
N ASN A 156 -7.23 18.02 -24.84
CA ASN A 156 -8.23 18.63 -25.72
C ASN A 156 -7.79 18.74 -27.19
N GLY A 157 -6.49 18.80 -27.46
CA GLY A 157 -5.95 18.77 -28.83
C GLY A 157 -5.65 17.36 -29.35
N GLU A 158 -5.52 16.37 -28.46
CA GLU A 158 -5.05 15.01 -28.77
C GLU A 158 -6.13 13.93 -28.58
N VAL A 159 -7.34 14.28 -28.15
CA VAL A 159 -8.43 13.32 -27.92
C VAL A 159 -9.25 13.11 -29.20
N GLU A 160 -9.60 11.85 -29.48
CA GLU A 160 -10.60 11.50 -30.49
C GLU A 160 -11.99 11.99 -30.08
N THR A 161 -12.86 12.18 -31.05
CA THR A 161 -14.24 12.60 -30.81
C THR A 161 -15.22 11.51 -31.27
N ASP A 162 -16.35 11.43 -30.56
CA ASP A 162 -17.47 10.59 -30.97
C ASP A 162 -18.18 11.15 -32.23
N SER A 163 -19.18 10.43 -32.72
CA SER A 163 -19.96 10.82 -33.88
C SER A 163 -20.74 12.16 -33.72
N LYS A 164 -20.81 12.66 -32.48
CA LYS A 164 -21.45 13.95 -32.13
C LYS A 164 -20.44 15.08 -31.92
N GLY A 165 -19.14 14.76 -32.05
CA GLY A 165 -18.04 15.72 -31.84
C GLY A 165 -17.64 15.90 -30.37
N ASN A 166 -18.14 15.08 -29.45
CA ASN A 166 -17.69 15.12 -28.04
C ASN A 166 -16.38 14.36 -27.87
N PRO A 167 -15.44 14.87 -27.05
CA PRO A 167 -14.21 14.13 -26.75
C PRO A 167 -14.51 12.81 -26.04
N ILE A 168 -13.82 11.75 -26.43
CA ILE A 168 -13.93 10.43 -25.82
C ILE A 168 -13.03 10.39 -24.60
N VAL A 169 -13.56 10.82 -23.47
CA VAL A 169 -12.91 10.85 -22.15
C VAL A 169 -13.90 10.40 -21.10
N MET A 170 -13.46 9.53 -20.21
CA MET A 170 -14.16 9.20 -18.97
C MET A 170 -13.19 9.37 -17.80
N GLU A 171 -13.65 10.02 -16.76
CA GLU A 171 -12.84 10.23 -15.56
C GLU A 171 -13.70 10.20 -14.31
N HIS A 172 -13.15 9.68 -13.25
CA HIS A 172 -13.74 9.72 -11.92
C HIS A 172 -12.66 9.98 -10.88
N SER A 173 -12.92 10.91 -9.99
CA SER A 173 -12.08 11.20 -8.83
C SER A 173 -12.94 11.20 -7.58
N THR A 174 -12.49 10.53 -6.56
CA THR A 174 -13.15 10.53 -5.27
C THR A 174 -12.13 10.63 -4.14
N SER A 175 -12.44 11.44 -3.14
CA SER A 175 -11.67 11.43 -1.90
C SER A 175 -12.07 10.24 -1.03
N ILE A 176 -11.20 9.86 -0.11
CA ILE A 176 -11.52 8.87 0.90
C ILE A 176 -12.75 9.30 1.71
N GLU A 177 -12.86 10.57 2.05
CA GLU A 177 -14.01 11.13 2.78
C GLU A 177 -15.30 10.96 1.97
N GLY A 178 -15.23 11.15 0.66
CA GLY A 178 -16.38 10.97 -0.24
C GLY A 178 -16.86 9.53 -0.31
N ILE A 179 -15.98 8.55 -0.12
CA ILE A 179 -16.32 7.12 -0.08
C ILE A 179 -16.80 6.73 1.33
N LEU A 180 -16.03 7.08 2.36
CA LEU A 180 -16.25 6.59 3.72
C LEU A 180 -17.42 7.29 4.43
N TYR A 181 -17.70 8.55 4.11
CA TYR A 181 -18.78 9.28 4.77
C TYR A 181 -20.17 8.62 4.59
N PRO A 182 -20.59 8.19 3.38
CA PRO A 182 -21.84 7.45 3.24
C PRO A 182 -21.84 6.12 3.99
N VAL A 183 -20.70 5.42 4.02
CA VAL A 183 -20.54 4.15 4.78
C VAL A 183 -20.65 4.42 6.27
N PHE A 184 -19.98 5.46 6.77
CA PHE A 184 -20.06 5.89 8.17
C PHE A 184 -21.51 6.20 8.58
N LEU A 185 -22.25 6.95 7.77
CA LEU A 185 -23.65 7.28 8.03
C LEU A 185 -24.54 6.04 8.09
N GLU A 186 -24.30 5.08 7.20
CA GLU A 186 -25.08 3.84 7.16
C GLU A 186 -24.78 2.93 8.35
N LYS A 187 -23.52 2.75 8.67
CA LYS A 187 -23.09 1.96 9.84
C LYS A 187 -23.40 2.65 11.18
N GLY A 188 -23.48 3.97 11.17
CA GLY A 188 -23.77 4.79 12.35
C GLY A 188 -25.27 4.91 12.72
N LYS A 189 -26.14 3.98 12.33
CA LYS A 189 -27.61 4.01 12.58
C LYS A 189 -28.01 4.07 14.07
N GLY A 190 -27.09 3.79 14.97
CA GLY A 190 -27.36 3.84 16.42
C GLY A 190 -27.91 5.17 16.92
N LEU A 191 -27.70 6.29 16.19
CA LEU A 191 -28.21 7.60 16.58
C LEU A 191 -29.76 7.64 16.70
N ASP A 192 -30.47 6.96 15.80
CA ASP A 192 -31.95 6.90 15.84
C ASP A 192 -32.42 6.14 17.08
N TRP A 193 -31.77 5.02 17.42
CA TRP A 193 -32.05 4.28 18.64
C TRP A 193 -31.72 5.11 19.88
N VAL A 194 -30.56 5.79 19.89
CA VAL A 194 -30.16 6.66 21.02
C VAL A 194 -31.22 7.73 21.27
N ASN A 195 -31.69 8.40 20.21
CA ASN A 195 -32.77 9.39 20.31
C ASN A 195 -34.03 8.77 20.92
N THR A 196 -34.47 7.60 20.43
CA THR A 196 -35.63 6.90 20.93
C THR A 196 -35.51 6.57 22.43
N GLN A 197 -34.35 6.09 22.88
CA GLN A 197 -34.11 5.78 24.29
C GLN A 197 -34.06 7.05 25.15
N ILE A 198 -33.48 8.13 24.70
CA ILE A 198 -33.49 9.42 25.40
C ILE A 198 -34.92 9.89 25.62
N ASP A 199 -35.76 9.82 24.59
CA ASP A 199 -37.17 10.24 24.67
C ASP A 199 -37.95 9.38 25.67
N GLN A 200 -37.77 8.05 25.60
CA GLN A 200 -38.42 7.12 26.51
C GLN A 200 -38.02 7.33 27.98
N LEU A 201 -36.69 7.43 28.25
CA LEU A 201 -36.19 7.63 29.61
C LEU A 201 -36.53 9.02 30.16
N SER A 202 -36.58 10.06 29.30
CA SER A 202 -36.95 11.41 29.69
C SER A 202 -38.45 11.53 30.04
N ALA A 203 -39.29 10.66 29.50
CA ALA A 203 -40.74 10.64 29.77
C ALA A 203 -41.09 9.91 31.05
N LEU A 204 -40.16 9.25 31.75
CA LEU A 204 -40.45 8.52 32.97
C LEU A 204 -40.78 9.48 34.14
N PRO A 205 -41.91 9.30 34.83
CA PRO A 205 -42.32 10.20 35.90
C PRO A 205 -41.45 10.08 37.17
N ASN A 206 -40.85 8.92 37.43
CA ASN A 206 -39.99 8.65 38.58
C ASN A 206 -38.83 7.73 38.18
N PRO A 207 -37.82 8.24 37.49
CA PRO A 207 -36.68 7.40 37.06
C PRO A 207 -35.83 6.96 38.23
N THR A 208 -35.34 5.72 38.19
CA THR A 208 -34.37 5.21 39.16
C THR A 208 -33.00 5.89 38.93
N ALA A 209 -32.11 5.86 39.93
CA ALA A 209 -30.75 6.40 39.78
C ALA A 209 -30.00 5.79 38.59
N ALA A 210 -30.14 4.48 38.35
CA ALA A 210 -29.55 3.81 37.19
C ALA A 210 -30.08 4.35 35.86
N GLN A 211 -31.40 4.59 35.76
CA GLN A 211 -32.03 5.15 34.56
C GLN A 211 -31.57 6.60 34.30
N VAL A 212 -31.38 7.39 35.35
CA VAL A 212 -30.80 8.75 35.21
C VAL A 212 -29.37 8.69 34.69
N THR A 213 -28.53 7.81 35.24
CA THR A 213 -27.16 7.62 34.75
C THR A 213 -27.13 7.18 33.28
N THR A 214 -27.98 6.24 32.89
CA THR A 214 -28.11 5.79 31.49
C THR A 214 -28.54 6.93 30.58
N LEU A 215 -29.50 7.74 30.99
CA LEU A 215 -29.98 8.90 30.23
C LEU A 215 -28.86 9.92 29.97
N GLU A 216 -28.05 10.24 30.99
CA GLU A 216 -26.92 11.17 30.82
C GLU A 216 -25.84 10.59 29.90
N SER A 217 -25.54 9.28 30.02
CA SER A 217 -24.61 8.60 29.09
C SER A 217 -25.09 8.63 27.63
N LEU A 218 -26.39 8.39 27.42
CA LEU A 218 -26.99 8.44 26.08
C LEU A 218 -26.98 9.87 25.50
N LYS A 219 -27.23 10.88 26.32
CA LYS A 219 -27.13 12.29 25.89
C LYS A 219 -25.71 12.68 25.49
N SER A 220 -24.70 12.22 26.24
CA SER A 220 -23.29 12.43 25.92
C SER A 220 -22.93 11.75 24.60
N LEU A 221 -23.33 10.48 24.44
CA LEU A 221 -23.10 9.72 23.20
C LEU A 221 -23.75 10.41 22.00
N LYS A 222 -25.00 10.87 22.12
CA LYS A 222 -25.70 11.61 21.07
C LYS A 222 -24.90 12.84 20.63
N ALA A 223 -24.48 13.67 21.59
CA ALA A 223 -23.77 14.91 21.30
C ALA A 223 -22.45 14.64 20.55
N GLU A 224 -21.71 13.61 20.94
CA GLU A 224 -20.47 13.24 20.26
C GLU A 224 -20.70 12.67 18.85
N LEU A 225 -21.70 11.81 18.66
CA LEU A 225 -22.06 11.28 17.34
C LEU A 225 -22.53 12.39 16.38
N GLU A 226 -23.29 13.36 16.90
CA GLU A 226 -23.72 14.53 16.10
C GLU A 226 -22.53 15.43 15.74
N ALA A 227 -21.58 15.64 16.65
CA ALA A 227 -20.35 16.38 16.37
C ALA A 227 -19.49 15.68 15.31
N LEU A 228 -19.33 14.37 15.39
CA LEU A 228 -18.60 13.58 14.39
C LEU A 228 -19.27 13.63 13.02
N LYS A 229 -20.61 13.59 12.98
CA LYS A 229 -21.40 13.71 11.76
C LYS A 229 -21.24 15.08 11.10
N ALA A 230 -21.17 16.15 11.90
CA ALA A 230 -21.02 17.51 11.40
C ALA A 230 -19.60 17.83 10.87
N THR A 231 -18.57 17.16 11.41
CA THR A 231 -17.16 17.40 11.09
C THR A 231 -16.46 16.11 10.61
N PHE A 232 -17.11 15.36 9.72
CA PHE A 232 -16.60 14.07 9.27
C PHE A 232 -15.20 14.19 8.65
N SER A 233 -14.33 13.28 9.08
CA SER A 233 -12.97 13.06 8.56
C SER A 233 -12.56 11.62 8.89
N ILE A 234 -11.40 11.16 8.44
CA ILE A 234 -10.89 9.82 8.83
C ILE A 234 -10.74 9.69 10.35
N SER A 235 -10.34 10.76 11.04
CA SER A 235 -10.27 10.78 12.51
C SER A 235 -11.64 10.60 13.18
N SER A 236 -12.74 10.94 12.48
CA SER A 236 -14.09 10.70 12.97
C SER A 236 -14.42 9.22 13.10
N ILE A 237 -13.89 8.38 12.20
CA ILE A 237 -14.05 6.92 12.25
C ILE A 237 -13.33 6.36 13.48
N SER A 238 -12.12 6.80 13.72
CA SER A 238 -11.35 6.38 14.91
C SER A 238 -12.09 6.76 16.20
N ARG A 239 -12.60 7.99 16.27
CA ARG A 239 -13.38 8.47 17.42
C ARG A 239 -14.70 7.74 17.57
N TYR A 240 -15.39 7.44 16.47
CA TYR A 240 -16.60 6.63 16.48
C TYR A 240 -16.34 5.24 17.08
N ASN A 241 -15.26 4.58 16.66
CA ASN A 241 -14.90 3.27 17.19
C ASN A 241 -14.55 3.31 18.69
N GLU A 242 -13.88 4.38 19.15
CA GLU A 242 -13.66 4.60 20.59
C GLU A 242 -15.00 4.72 21.35
N LEU A 243 -15.96 5.46 20.78
CA LEU A 243 -17.29 5.59 21.39
C LEU A 243 -18.06 4.26 21.41
N VAL A 244 -17.97 3.46 20.34
CA VAL A 244 -18.57 2.10 20.32
C VAL A 244 -18.02 1.26 21.47
N MET A 245 -16.71 1.21 21.64
CA MET A 245 -16.07 0.44 22.70
C MET A 245 -16.46 0.96 24.10
N LEU A 246 -16.51 2.28 24.27
CA LEU A 246 -16.86 2.92 25.54
C LEU A 246 -18.30 2.64 25.95
N TYR A 247 -19.23 2.62 25.00
CA TYR A 247 -20.66 2.47 25.24
C TYR A 247 -21.20 1.05 24.92
N GLU A 248 -20.30 0.07 24.71
CA GLU A 248 -20.71 -1.34 24.46
C GLU A 248 -21.64 -1.88 25.52
N SER A 249 -21.44 -1.48 26.78
CA SER A 249 -22.31 -1.86 27.91
C SER A 249 -23.75 -1.33 27.80
N LEU A 250 -23.99 -0.33 26.96
CA LEU A 250 -25.35 0.20 26.72
C LEU A 250 -26.11 -0.60 25.66
N HIS A 251 -25.47 -1.57 25.00
CA HIS A 251 -26.05 -2.41 23.93
C HIS A 251 -26.83 -1.62 22.89
N VAL A 252 -26.24 -0.54 22.37
CA VAL A 252 -26.87 0.35 21.37
C VAL A 252 -26.93 -0.35 19.99
N PRO A 253 -28.13 -0.75 19.51
CA PRO A 253 -28.27 -1.39 18.22
C PRO A 253 -27.81 -0.47 17.06
N GLY A 254 -27.04 -1.02 16.13
CA GLY A 254 -26.51 -0.27 14.97
C GLY A 254 -25.30 0.60 15.31
N LEU A 255 -24.85 0.66 16.56
CA LEU A 255 -23.57 1.25 16.94
C LEU A 255 -22.51 0.13 16.95
N GLU A 256 -22.09 -0.26 15.77
CA GLU A 256 -21.15 -1.34 15.55
C GLU A 256 -19.75 -0.79 15.23
N TYR A 257 -18.71 -1.59 15.50
CA TYR A 257 -17.35 -1.26 15.10
C TYR A 257 -17.29 -0.98 13.60
N PHE A 258 -16.77 0.18 13.23
CA PHE A 258 -16.61 0.59 11.86
C PHE A 258 -15.19 0.25 11.39
N ASP A 259 -15.06 -0.79 10.58
CA ASP A 259 -13.84 -1.08 9.84
C ASP A 259 -13.99 -0.48 8.44
N PRO A 260 -13.19 0.54 8.08
CA PRO A 260 -13.19 1.09 6.73
C PRO A 260 -12.73 0.05 5.70
N GLY A 261 -12.16 -1.07 6.15
CA GLY A 261 -11.65 -2.13 5.28
C GLY A 261 -10.53 -1.64 4.38
N PHE A 262 -10.47 -2.20 3.17
CA PHE A 262 -9.45 -1.87 2.18
C PHE A 262 -9.66 -0.53 1.46
N VAL A 263 -10.76 0.18 1.74
CA VAL A 263 -11.07 1.46 1.10
C VAL A 263 -10.54 2.62 1.95
N ASP A 264 -9.25 2.60 2.23
CA ASP A 264 -8.60 3.66 3.01
C ASP A 264 -8.00 4.78 2.16
N LYS A 265 -8.19 4.75 0.84
CA LYS A 265 -7.64 5.76 -0.08
C LYS A 265 -8.64 6.13 -1.17
N GLY A 266 -8.77 7.44 -1.40
CA GLY A 266 -9.43 7.93 -2.59
C GLY A 266 -8.74 7.42 -3.86
N ILE A 267 -9.47 7.31 -4.95
CA ILE A 267 -8.95 6.89 -6.24
C ILE A 267 -9.28 7.91 -7.33
N ASP A 268 -8.30 8.20 -8.15
CA ASP A 268 -8.45 8.91 -9.42
C ASP A 268 -8.28 7.88 -10.53
N VAL A 269 -9.23 7.80 -11.44
CA VAL A 269 -9.19 6.91 -12.60
C VAL A 269 -9.62 7.65 -13.84
N LYS A 270 -8.93 7.43 -14.95
CA LYS A 270 -9.19 8.10 -16.21
C LYS A 270 -8.94 7.18 -17.38
N PHE A 271 -9.86 7.23 -18.33
CA PHE A 271 -9.71 6.74 -19.69
C PHE A 271 -9.83 7.89 -20.67
N ALA A 272 -8.99 7.92 -21.71
CA ALA A 272 -9.11 8.80 -22.86
C ALA A 272 -8.73 8.03 -24.13
N LEU A 273 -9.50 8.20 -25.19
CA LEU A 273 -9.09 7.74 -26.52
C LEU A 273 -8.36 8.89 -27.20
N LEU A 274 -7.05 8.74 -27.39
CA LEU A 274 -6.18 9.76 -27.99
C LEU A 274 -6.10 9.57 -29.51
N LYS A 275 -5.76 10.65 -30.23
CA LYS A 275 -5.66 10.66 -31.71
C LYS A 275 -4.74 9.57 -32.22
N GLY A 276 -5.22 8.87 -33.24
CA GLY A 276 -4.62 7.67 -33.76
C GLY A 276 -5.11 6.40 -33.06
N ASN A 277 -6.28 6.48 -32.40
CA ASN A 277 -6.88 5.37 -31.67
C ASN A 277 -5.96 4.78 -30.58
N ILE A 278 -5.25 5.65 -29.84
CA ILE A 278 -4.39 5.27 -28.73
C ILE A 278 -5.22 5.30 -27.45
N ALA A 279 -5.37 4.14 -26.80
CA ALA A 279 -6.14 4.02 -25.55
C ALA A 279 -5.25 4.37 -24.35
N TYR A 280 -5.54 5.49 -23.71
CA TYR A 280 -4.83 5.97 -22.51
C TYR A 280 -5.61 5.65 -21.25
N PHE A 281 -4.95 5.00 -20.28
CA PHE A 281 -5.52 4.69 -18.97
C PHE A 281 -4.58 5.13 -17.86
N GLN A 282 -5.12 5.86 -16.89
CA GLN A 282 -4.42 6.34 -15.70
C GLN A 282 -5.25 6.06 -14.46
N PHE A 283 -4.58 5.69 -13.37
CA PHE A 283 -5.20 5.56 -12.06
C PHE A 283 -4.17 5.77 -10.95
N SER A 284 -4.61 6.32 -9.82
CA SER A 284 -3.71 6.77 -8.75
C SER A 284 -3.25 5.65 -7.81
N GLY A 285 -3.85 4.47 -7.85
CA GLY A 285 -3.48 3.35 -7.00
C GLY A 285 -4.20 2.06 -7.40
N PHE A 286 -3.60 0.92 -7.05
CA PHE A 286 -4.13 -0.41 -7.32
C PHE A 286 -5.17 -0.80 -6.26
N TYR A 287 -6.34 -0.14 -6.32
CA TYR A 287 -7.50 -0.38 -5.47
C TYR A 287 -8.78 -0.64 -6.28
N LEU A 288 -8.66 -0.85 -7.60
CA LEU A 288 -9.79 -1.01 -8.53
C LEU A 288 -10.71 -2.16 -8.14
N THR A 289 -10.14 -3.33 -7.79
CA THR A 289 -10.92 -4.51 -7.39
C THR A 289 -11.70 -4.31 -6.11
N SER A 290 -11.32 -3.35 -5.27
CA SER A 290 -12.11 -2.96 -4.09
C SER A 290 -13.47 -2.40 -4.48
N TYR A 291 -13.64 -1.96 -5.71
CA TYR A 291 -14.88 -1.34 -6.19
C TYR A 291 -15.75 -2.27 -7.04
N PHE A 292 -15.19 -3.39 -7.57
CA PHE A 292 -15.95 -4.25 -8.47
C PHE A 292 -15.71 -5.77 -8.29
N SER A 293 -15.05 -6.21 -7.22
CA SER A 293 -15.05 -7.62 -6.85
C SER A 293 -16.29 -7.97 -6.00
N ASP A 294 -16.94 -9.10 -6.31
CA ASP A 294 -18.17 -9.54 -5.62
C ASP A 294 -17.98 -9.69 -4.09
N GLU A 295 -16.80 -10.09 -3.61
CA GLU A 295 -16.53 -10.27 -2.19
C GLU A 295 -16.46 -8.93 -1.45
N ILE A 296 -15.78 -7.95 -2.03
CA ILE A 296 -15.62 -6.62 -1.43
C ILE A 296 -16.84 -5.76 -1.74
N ALA A 297 -17.38 -5.88 -2.96
CA ALA A 297 -18.66 -5.28 -3.29
C ALA A 297 -19.76 -5.71 -2.33
N SER A 298 -19.78 -6.96 -1.84
CA SER A 298 -20.79 -7.40 -0.87
C SER A 298 -20.69 -6.67 0.47
N LEU A 299 -19.49 -6.27 0.89
CA LEU A 299 -19.30 -5.44 2.07
C LEU A 299 -19.85 -4.02 1.88
N PHE A 300 -19.81 -3.50 0.64
CA PHE A 300 -20.27 -2.16 0.28
C PHE A 300 -21.65 -2.16 -0.40
N TYR A 301 -22.00 -3.17 -1.19
CA TYR A 301 -23.30 -3.29 -1.87
C TYR A 301 -24.45 -3.69 -0.95
N ASN A 302 -24.16 -4.31 0.21
CA ASN A 302 -25.14 -4.38 1.30
C ASN A 302 -25.38 -3.03 1.97
N ILE A 303 -24.60 -2.00 1.58
CA ILE A 303 -24.86 -0.62 1.93
C ILE A 303 -25.88 -0.10 0.93
N SER A 304 -27.08 0.14 1.39
CA SER A 304 -28.18 0.68 0.59
C SER A 304 -28.00 2.17 0.22
N ASN A 305 -26.78 2.72 0.39
CA ASN A 305 -26.48 4.12 0.11
C ASN A 305 -26.26 4.36 -1.39
N PRO A 306 -27.17 5.09 -2.08
CA PRO A 306 -27.07 5.29 -3.53
C PRO A 306 -25.83 6.07 -3.96
N THR A 307 -25.30 6.93 -3.09
CA THR A 307 -24.11 7.75 -3.39
C THR A 307 -22.87 6.89 -3.44
N THR A 308 -22.67 6.01 -2.44
CA THR A 308 -21.54 5.09 -2.41
C THR A 308 -21.58 4.14 -3.61
N LYS A 309 -22.73 3.55 -3.90
CA LYS A 309 -22.92 2.70 -5.08
C LYS A 309 -22.56 3.43 -6.36
N LYS A 310 -23.00 4.67 -6.54
CA LYS A 310 -22.69 5.47 -7.72
C LYS A 310 -21.18 5.70 -7.88
N HIS A 311 -20.44 5.96 -6.79
CA HIS A 311 -18.99 6.12 -6.87
C HIS A 311 -18.30 4.82 -7.32
N MET A 312 -18.74 3.70 -6.79
CA MET A 312 -18.20 2.38 -7.17
C MET A 312 -18.51 2.07 -8.64
N ASP A 313 -19.76 2.24 -9.06
CA ASP A 313 -20.18 2.02 -10.44
C ASP A 313 -19.38 2.92 -11.41
N SER A 314 -19.14 4.18 -11.06
CA SER A 314 -18.35 5.12 -11.89
C SER A 314 -16.90 4.70 -12.09
N ILE A 315 -16.25 4.14 -11.07
CA ILE A 315 -14.88 3.63 -11.19
C ILE A 315 -14.84 2.41 -12.13
N TYR A 316 -15.79 1.49 -11.97
CA TYR A 316 -15.94 0.34 -12.85
C TYR A 316 -16.21 0.76 -14.30
N GLU A 317 -17.11 1.72 -14.51
CA GLU A 317 -17.46 2.23 -15.85
C GLU A 317 -16.25 2.83 -16.58
N VAL A 318 -15.36 3.55 -15.90
CA VAL A 318 -14.13 4.09 -16.52
C VAL A 318 -13.20 2.95 -16.95
N TRP A 319 -12.99 1.96 -16.09
CA TRP A 319 -12.19 0.79 -16.43
C TRP A 319 -12.81 -0.01 -17.59
N ALA A 320 -14.12 -0.28 -17.54
CA ALA A 320 -14.82 -1.03 -18.57
C ALA A 320 -14.79 -0.31 -19.92
N ALA A 321 -14.95 1.00 -19.93
CA ALA A 321 -14.84 1.79 -21.16
C ALA A 321 -13.46 1.70 -21.80
N TRP A 322 -12.38 1.75 -20.99
CA TRP A 322 -11.03 1.51 -21.48
C TRP A 322 -10.88 0.12 -22.04
N PHE A 323 -11.24 -0.91 -21.26
CA PHE A 323 -11.12 -2.31 -21.66
C PHE A 323 -11.88 -2.61 -22.95
N ASP A 324 -13.15 -2.24 -23.02
CA ASP A 324 -14.02 -2.48 -24.18
C ASP A 324 -13.49 -1.75 -25.43
N THR A 325 -13.01 -0.51 -25.26
CA THR A 325 -12.43 0.27 -26.38
C THR A 325 -11.17 -0.41 -26.92
N VAL A 326 -10.25 -0.83 -26.05
CA VAL A 326 -9.04 -1.57 -26.46
C VAL A 326 -9.40 -2.80 -27.25
N GLN A 327 -10.33 -3.63 -26.75
CA GLN A 327 -10.74 -4.88 -27.39
C GLN A 327 -11.47 -4.64 -28.71
N GLN A 328 -12.34 -3.63 -28.79
CA GLN A 328 -13.07 -3.30 -30.02
C GLN A 328 -12.14 -2.80 -31.12
N LEU A 329 -11.21 -1.89 -30.78
CA LEU A 329 -10.26 -1.33 -31.75
C LEU A 329 -9.24 -2.37 -32.21
N HIS A 330 -8.78 -3.25 -31.31
CA HIS A 330 -7.92 -4.38 -31.65
C HIS A 330 -8.62 -5.29 -32.66
N LYS A 331 -9.84 -5.75 -32.39
CA LYS A 331 -10.66 -6.58 -33.29
C LYS A 331 -10.90 -5.92 -34.65
N ALA A 332 -11.04 -4.60 -34.67
CA ALA A 332 -11.20 -3.84 -35.89
C ALA A 332 -9.86 -3.62 -36.65
N GLY A 333 -8.72 -3.98 -36.08
CA GLY A 333 -7.39 -3.72 -36.64
C GLY A 333 -7.03 -2.24 -36.72
N THR A 334 -7.60 -1.43 -35.83
CA THR A 334 -7.46 0.03 -35.83
C THR A 334 -6.87 0.60 -34.53
N LEU A 335 -6.56 -0.25 -33.57
CA LEU A 335 -5.91 0.17 -32.32
C LEU A 335 -4.49 0.71 -32.62
N GLY A 336 -4.20 1.94 -32.24
CA GLY A 336 -2.89 2.56 -32.44
C GLY A 336 -1.88 2.24 -31.34
N GLY A 337 -2.37 1.72 -30.21
CA GLY A 337 -1.57 1.34 -29.05
C GLY A 337 -2.29 1.62 -27.73
N VAL A 338 -1.64 1.23 -26.64
CA VAL A 338 -2.14 1.39 -25.27
C VAL A 338 -1.12 2.15 -24.44
N ILE A 339 -1.55 3.13 -23.65
CA ILE A 339 -0.74 3.79 -22.63
C ILE A 339 -1.33 3.49 -21.26
N ILE A 340 -0.52 2.93 -20.36
CA ILE A 340 -0.82 2.77 -18.94
C ILE A 340 0.05 3.76 -18.17
N ASP A 341 -0.56 4.83 -17.65
CA ASP A 341 0.15 5.87 -16.92
C ASP A 341 0.10 5.62 -15.42
N LEU A 342 1.23 5.23 -14.87
CA LEU A 342 1.44 4.90 -13.46
C LEU A 342 2.27 5.97 -12.73
N ARG A 343 2.46 7.13 -13.32
CA ARG A 343 3.14 8.24 -12.64
C ARG A 343 2.32 8.67 -11.41
N GLY A 344 3.00 8.76 -10.27
CA GLY A 344 2.35 9.07 -8.99
C GLY A 344 1.56 7.91 -8.37
N ASN A 345 1.57 6.72 -8.97
CA ASN A 345 0.86 5.54 -8.48
C ASN A 345 1.72 4.78 -7.46
N GLY A 346 1.32 4.78 -6.19
CA GLY A 346 2.03 4.14 -5.08
C GLY A 346 1.83 2.61 -4.97
N GLY A 347 1.19 1.97 -5.95
CA GLY A 347 0.88 0.53 -5.90
C GLY A 347 -0.44 0.21 -5.21
N GLY A 348 -0.54 -0.96 -4.60
CA GLY A 348 -1.72 -1.47 -3.91
C GLY A 348 -1.93 -2.97 -4.12
N MET A 349 -3.15 -3.38 -4.41
CA MET A 349 -3.57 -4.79 -4.47
C MET A 349 -3.04 -5.51 -5.71
N GLN A 350 -2.43 -6.68 -5.52
CA GLN A 350 -1.90 -7.49 -6.62
C GLN A 350 -3.00 -7.95 -7.59
N ASN A 351 -4.21 -8.18 -7.10
CA ASN A 351 -5.34 -8.60 -7.92
C ASN A 351 -5.71 -7.58 -9.01
N ASP A 352 -5.43 -6.31 -8.81
CA ASP A 352 -5.69 -5.28 -9.80
C ASP A 352 -4.86 -5.44 -11.08
N GLY A 353 -3.65 -6.00 -10.98
CA GLY A 353 -2.85 -6.35 -12.14
C GLY A 353 -3.57 -7.28 -13.12
N TYR A 354 -4.48 -8.11 -12.61
CA TYR A 354 -5.32 -8.97 -13.43
C TYR A 354 -6.26 -8.18 -14.37
N TYR A 355 -6.82 -7.09 -13.89
CA TYR A 355 -7.72 -6.21 -14.66
C TYR A 355 -6.97 -5.23 -15.56
N VAL A 356 -5.77 -4.84 -15.19
CA VAL A 356 -4.95 -3.88 -15.96
C VAL A 356 -4.10 -4.64 -16.98
N THR A 357 -3.01 -5.24 -16.56
CA THR A 357 -2.10 -5.93 -17.49
C THR A 357 -2.57 -7.32 -17.88
N GLY A 358 -3.25 -8.05 -17.00
CA GLY A 358 -3.81 -9.36 -17.32
C GLY A 358 -4.83 -9.33 -18.46
N SER A 359 -5.49 -8.19 -18.69
CA SER A 359 -6.39 -7.96 -19.82
C SER A 359 -5.67 -7.81 -21.16
N LEU A 360 -4.36 -7.65 -21.18
CA LEU A 360 -3.53 -7.49 -22.38
C LEU A 360 -2.66 -8.73 -22.66
N LEU A 361 -2.60 -9.68 -21.72
CA LEU A 361 -1.67 -10.82 -21.76
C LEU A 361 -2.24 -12.02 -22.50
N PRO A 362 -1.35 -12.88 -23.07
CA PRO A 362 -1.75 -14.15 -23.66
C PRO A 362 -2.29 -15.14 -22.62
N GLU A 363 -2.98 -16.18 -23.10
CA GLU A 363 -3.40 -17.31 -22.26
C GLU A 363 -2.20 -17.88 -21.51
N GLY A 364 -2.37 -18.12 -20.21
CA GLY A 364 -1.29 -18.56 -19.31
C GLY A 364 -0.61 -17.41 -18.55
N GLY A 365 -0.83 -16.16 -18.95
CA GLY A 365 -0.25 -14.99 -18.30
C GLY A 365 1.22 -14.76 -18.63
N SER A 366 1.90 -13.93 -17.83
CA SER A 366 3.31 -13.60 -18.00
C SER A 366 4.07 -13.82 -16.69
N PRO A 367 5.24 -14.47 -16.71
CA PRO A 367 6.16 -14.46 -15.58
C PRO A 367 6.69 -13.05 -15.41
N PHE A 368 6.81 -12.58 -14.16
CA PHE A 368 7.33 -11.23 -13.91
C PHE A 368 8.44 -11.18 -12.86
N SER A 369 8.48 -12.12 -11.91
CA SER A 369 9.47 -12.11 -10.84
C SER A 369 9.64 -13.50 -10.24
N TYR A 370 10.69 -13.68 -9.41
CA TYR A 370 10.72 -14.74 -8.41
C TYR A 370 10.47 -14.13 -7.04
N SER A 371 9.87 -14.91 -6.14
CA SER A 371 9.73 -14.55 -4.74
C SER A 371 10.42 -15.57 -3.83
N ARG A 372 10.89 -15.08 -2.68
CA ARG A 372 11.44 -15.86 -1.59
C ARG A 372 10.86 -15.35 -0.28
N PHE A 373 10.23 -16.22 0.46
CA PHE A 373 9.50 -15.88 1.68
C PHE A 373 10.39 -16.05 2.91
N LYS A 374 10.24 -15.18 3.86
CA LYS A 374 10.70 -15.37 5.22
C LYS A 374 9.92 -16.52 5.84
N ARG A 375 10.58 -17.50 6.46
CA ARG A 375 9.93 -18.75 6.91
C ARG A 375 10.14 -19.10 8.39
N GLY A 376 11.17 -18.64 9.01
CA GLY A 376 11.50 -18.88 10.40
C GLY A 376 11.83 -17.60 11.14
N THR A 377 12.33 -17.74 12.36
CA THR A 377 12.75 -16.61 13.21
C THR A 377 14.23 -16.28 13.06
N GLY A 378 15.04 -17.17 12.45
CA GLY A 378 16.44 -16.89 12.14
C GLY A 378 16.57 -15.88 11.01
N ARG A 379 17.59 -15.02 11.05
CA ARG A 379 17.82 -13.94 10.10
C ARG A 379 17.76 -14.38 8.64
N TYR A 380 18.30 -15.53 8.31
CA TYR A 380 18.41 -16.08 6.96
C TYR A 380 17.48 -17.27 6.68
N ASP A 381 16.43 -17.42 7.48
CA ASP A 381 15.44 -18.48 7.30
C ASP A 381 14.50 -18.13 6.14
N TYR A 382 14.79 -18.65 4.97
CA TYR A 382 14.06 -18.36 3.74
C TYR A 382 13.50 -19.61 3.08
N SER A 383 12.44 -19.44 2.31
CA SER A 383 11.96 -20.46 1.37
C SER A 383 12.88 -20.54 0.14
N THR A 384 12.68 -21.56 -0.68
CA THR A 384 13.22 -21.58 -2.05
C THR A 384 12.55 -20.51 -2.92
N LEU A 385 13.22 -20.13 -4.01
CA LEU A 385 12.68 -19.21 -5.00
C LEU A 385 11.46 -19.82 -5.71
N THR A 386 10.39 -19.05 -5.82
CA THR A 386 9.16 -19.42 -6.52
C THR A 386 8.93 -18.42 -7.65
N LEU A 387 8.70 -18.91 -8.86
CA LEU A 387 8.39 -18.08 -10.02
C LEU A 387 6.95 -17.53 -9.90
N ASN A 388 6.79 -16.23 -10.03
CA ASN A 388 5.51 -15.57 -10.00
C ASN A 388 5.02 -15.25 -11.41
N TYR A 389 3.73 -15.46 -11.61
CA TYR A 389 3.02 -15.13 -12.84
C TYR A 389 1.95 -14.09 -12.56
N LEU A 390 1.87 -13.08 -13.41
CA LEU A 390 0.65 -12.30 -13.52
C LEU A 390 -0.30 -13.07 -14.42
N ARG A 391 -1.46 -13.41 -13.88
CA ARG A 391 -2.46 -14.21 -14.60
C ARG A 391 -3.13 -13.37 -15.68
N THR A 392 -3.44 -14.00 -16.80
CA THR A 392 -4.33 -13.42 -17.80
C THR A 392 -5.77 -13.39 -17.27
N MET A 393 -6.58 -12.48 -17.75
CA MET A 393 -8.03 -12.60 -17.66
C MET A 393 -8.49 -13.87 -18.40
N ARG A 394 -9.70 -14.35 -18.10
CA ARG A 394 -10.23 -15.55 -18.78
C ARG A 394 -10.20 -15.35 -20.29
N ALA A 395 -9.66 -16.33 -21.00
CA ALA A 395 -9.43 -16.27 -22.45
C ALA A 395 -10.69 -15.94 -23.29
N ASN A 396 -11.90 -16.21 -22.76
CA ASN A 396 -13.15 -15.87 -23.42
C ASN A 396 -13.61 -14.41 -23.18
N MET A 397 -12.86 -13.62 -22.40
CA MET A 397 -13.21 -12.23 -22.08
C MET A 397 -12.40 -11.22 -22.89
N HIS A 398 -11.28 -11.60 -23.49
CA HIS A 398 -10.42 -10.69 -24.26
C HIS A 398 -9.61 -11.43 -25.33
N GLU A 399 -9.12 -10.67 -26.30
CA GLU A 399 -8.09 -11.10 -27.25
C GLU A 399 -6.73 -10.50 -26.86
N VAL A 400 -5.65 -11.21 -27.18
CA VAL A 400 -4.28 -10.76 -26.89
C VAL A 400 -3.96 -9.52 -27.72
N ILE A 401 -3.48 -8.47 -27.05
CA ILE A 401 -3.11 -7.23 -27.72
C ILE A 401 -1.69 -7.35 -28.29
N THR A 402 -1.57 -7.15 -29.59
CA THR A 402 -0.31 -7.20 -30.33
C THR A 402 0.23 -5.80 -30.70
N GLU A 403 -0.59 -4.79 -30.59
CA GLU A 403 -0.22 -3.39 -30.77
C GLU A 403 0.67 -2.92 -29.63
N PRO A 404 1.49 -1.88 -29.85
CA PRO A 404 2.42 -1.39 -28.84
C PRO A 404 1.73 -0.98 -27.53
N VAL A 405 2.31 -1.38 -26.40
CA VAL A 405 1.87 -1.04 -25.05
C VAL A 405 2.96 -0.23 -24.37
N VAL A 406 2.64 0.99 -23.97
CA VAL A 406 3.54 1.87 -23.21
C VAL A 406 3.11 1.91 -21.77
N VAL A 407 4.04 1.72 -20.85
CA VAL A 407 3.86 2.04 -19.43
C VAL A 407 4.67 3.29 -19.09
N MET A 408 4.07 4.22 -18.34
CA MET A 408 4.73 5.45 -17.90
C MET A 408 4.91 5.45 -16.39
N THR A 409 6.11 5.81 -15.92
CA THR A 409 6.41 5.92 -14.48
C THR A 409 7.17 7.20 -14.14
N ASN A 410 7.21 7.50 -12.84
CA ASN A 410 8.13 8.46 -12.23
C ASN A 410 8.62 7.94 -10.86
N GLY A 411 9.42 8.72 -10.14
CA GLY A 411 9.98 8.35 -8.84
C GLY A 411 8.96 8.01 -7.74
N GLN A 412 7.67 8.21 -7.98
CA GLN A 412 6.60 7.83 -7.06
C GLN A 412 5.90 6.52 -7.42
N SER A 413 6.14 6.02 -8.62
CA SER A 413 5.64 4.71 -9.02
C SER A 413 6.28 3.64 -8.14
N LEU A 414 5.46 2.92 -7.36
CA LEU A 414 5.93 1.99 -6.33
C LEU A 414 5.12 0.70 -6.35
N SER A 415 5.71 -0.41 -5.90
CA SER A 415 5.00 -1.67 -5.61
C SER A 415 4.28 -2.24 -6.84
N MET A 416 2.95 -2.38 -6.83
CA MET A 416 2.20 -2.89 -7.97
C MET A 416 2.38 -2.06 -9.25
N ALA A 417 2.66 -0.77 -9.15
CA ALA A 417 3.03 0.03 -10.31
C ALA A 417 4.35 -0.46 -10.95
N GLU A 418 5.31 -0.84 -10.11
CA GLU A 418 6.59 -1.40 -10.58
C GLU A 418 6.42 -2.83 -11.12
N ILE A 419 5.62 -3.67 -10.47
CA ILE A 419 5.29 -5.02 -10.96
C ILE A 419 4.60 -4.92 -12.34
N THR A 420 3.64 -4.01 -12.50
CA THR A 420 2.98 -3.75 -13.79
C THR A 420 3.99 -3.28 -14.83
N THR A 421 4.94 -2.42 -14.45
CA THR A 421 6.02 -1.97 -15.33
C THR A 421 6.90 -3.14 -15.78
N ILE A 422 7.30 -4.04 -14.87
CA ILE A 422 8.07 -5.26 -15.21
C ILE A 422 7.29 -6.13 -16.18
N VAL A 423 5.99 -6.35 -15.94
CA VAL A 423 5.14 -7.15 -16.83
C VAL A 423 5.12 -6.57 -18.22
N VAL A 424 4.88 -5.25 -18.36
CA VAL A 424 4.87 -4.59 -19.68
C VAL A 424 6.25 -4.66 -20.35
N LYS A 425 7.35 -4.41 -19.62
CA LYS A 425 8.71 -4.54 -20.18
C LYS A 425 9.04 -5.96 -20.65
N ASN A 426 8.40 -6.97 -20.10
CA ASN A 426 8.58 -8.36 -20.51
C ASN A 426 7.69 -8.76 -21.71
N MET A 427 6.74 -7.93 -22.12
CA MET A 427 5.96 -8.13 -23.35
C MET A 427 6.80 -7.79 -24.57
N GLU A 428 6.67 -8.54 -25.67
CA GLU A 428 7.36 -8.27 -26.94
C GLU A 428 7.01 -6.90 -27.53
N ASN A 429 5.78 -6.42 -27.25
CA ASN A 429 5.22 -5.16 -27.70
C ASN A 429 5.21 -4.07 -26.60
N GLY A 430 5.85 -4.32 -25.46
CA GLY A 430 5.87 -3.42 -24.32
C GLY A 430 7.05 -2.47 -24.31
N THR A 431 6.86 -1.24 -23.83
CA THR A 431 7.91 -0.22 -23.67
C THR A 431 7.66 0.62 -22.44
N HIS A 432 8.70 0.88 -21.66
CA HIS A 432 8.67 1.74 -20.49
C HIS A 432 9.22 3.13 -20.80
N ILE A 433 8.41 4.17 -20.59
CA ILE A 433 8.76 5.57 -20.88
C ILE A 433 8.57 6.43 -19.63
N GLY A 434 9.42 7.41 -19.41
CA GLY A 434 9.31 8.37 -18.30
C GLY A 434 10.56 8.42 -17.44
N LYS A 435 10.40 8.37 -16.13
CA LYS A 435 11.51 8.35 -15.17
C LYS A 435 11.55 7.04 -14.39
N ARG A 436 12.71 6.76 -13.80
CA ARG A 436 12.95 5.60 -12.97
C ARG A 436 11.97 5.56 -11.79
N SER A 437 11.40 4.40 -11.52
CA SER A 437 10.46 4.17 -10.42
C SER A 437 11.12 4.28 -9.04
N ARG A 438 10.36 4.09 -7.96
CA ARG A 438 10.86 4.29 -6.60
C ARG A 438 11.86 3.22 -6.16
N GLY A 439 11.60 1.95 -6.45
CA GLY A 439 12.41 0.82 -6.01
C GLY A 439 11.83 0.14 -4.77
N GLY A 440 10.65 -0.43 -4.90
CA GLY A 440 9.98 -1.20 -3.84
C GLY A 440 9.08 -2.25 -4.45
N ILE A 441 9.65 -3.36 -4.92
CA ILE A 441 8.89 -4.48 -5.50
C ILE A 441 8.68 -5.64 -4.53
N CYS A 442 9.35 -5.61 -3.37
CA CYS A 442 9.25 -6.66 -2.37
C CYS A 442 7.86 -6.70 -1.75
N GLY A 443 7.36 -7.91 -1.52
CA GLY A 443 5.97 -8.13 -1.15
C GLY A 443 5.74 -8.14 0.36
N LEU A 444 4.51 -7.77 0.72
CA LEU A 444 3.97 -7.88 2.05
C LEU A 444 3.06 -9.10 2.07
N SER A 445 3.32 -10.08 2.93
CA SER A 445 2.55 -11.33 2.98
C SER A 445 1.91 -11.54 4.34
N SER A 446 0.64 -11.92 4.31
CA SER A 446 -0.10 -12.36 5.50
C SER A 446 0.21 -13.81 5.90
N ASP A 447 0.76 -14.60 4.99
CA ASP A 447 0.90 -16.06 5.18
C ASP A 447 1.96 -16.43 6.22
N ASN A 448 2.81 -15.50 6.62
CA ASN A 448 3.88 -15.70 7.58
C ASN A 448 3.55 -15.25 9.01
N ALA A 449 2.35 -14.78 9.27
CA ALA A 449 1.93 -14.29 10.58
C ALA A 449 2.16 -15.31 11.71
N THR A 450 2.07 -16.60 11.41
CA THR A 450 2.27 -17.68 12.40
C THR A 450 3.73 -17.88 12.82
N PHE A 451 4.70 -17.46 12.02
CA PHE A 451 6.13 -17.70 12.30
C PHE A 451 6.84 -16.47 12.85
N THR A 452 6.40 -15.30 12.50
CA THR A 452 7.21 -14.09 12.63
C THR A 452 6.57 -12.98 13.47
N ASN A 453 5.39 -13.17 14.05
CA ASN A 453 4.60 -12.10 14.67
C ASN A 453 4.39 -10.89 13.74
N ASN A 454 4.57 -11.08 12.43
CA ASN A 454 4.41 -10.08 11.40
C ASN A 454 3.13 -10.40 10.63
N TYR A 455 2.16 -9.53 10.70
CA TYR A 455 0.91 -9.66 9.96
C TYR A 455 0.88 -8.62 8.83
N MET A 456 0.83 -9.09 7.58
CA MET A 456 0.84 -8.24 6.39
C MET A 456 1.98 -7.19 6.37
N GLY A 457 3.18 -7.57 6.83
CA GLY A 457 4.30 -6.65 6.91
C GLY A 457 4.33 -5.75 8.14
N HIS A 458 3.45 -5.95 9.13
CA HIS A 458 3.37 -5.09 10.30
C HIS A 458 3.93 -5.77 11.56
N ILE A 459 4.74 -5.03 12.31
CA ILE A 459 5.05 -5.31 13.70
C ILE A 459 4.46 -4.17 14.51
N GLY A 460 3.59 -4.50 15.44
CA GLY A 460 2.81 -3.50 16.15
C GLY A 460 1.64 -2.96 15.34
N GLU A 461 0.90 -2.04 15.91
CA GLU A 461 -0.26 -1.40 15.30
C GLU A 461 -0.02 0.12 15.22
N ARG A 462 -0.12 0.68 14.01
CA ARG A 462 0.15 2.08 13.75
C ARG A 462 -0.68 2.99 14.64
N GLY A 463 -0.01 3.92 15.32
CA GLY A 463 -0.64 4.90 16.22
C GLY A 463 -1.18 4.34 17.53
N LYS A 464 -1.10 3.00 17.77
CA LYS A 464 -1.61 2.33 18.98
C LYS A 464 -0.52 1.67 19.81
N THR A 465 0.54 1.18 19.18
CA THR A 465 1.66 0.52 19.86
C THR A 465 2.88 1.42 19.93
N PRO A 466 3.75 1.23 20.94
CA PRO A 466 4.95 2.07 21.11
C PRO A 466 5.97 1.91 19.97
N VAL A 467 5.92 0.80 19.26
CA VAL A 467 6.75 0.49 18.08
C VAL A 467 5.85 0.03 16.96
N TYR A 468 6.01 0.63 15.81
CA TYR A 468 5.38 0.20 14.57
C TYR A 468 6.46 0.01 13.50
N VAL A 469 6.42 -1.11 12.82
CA VAL A 469 7.26 -1.39 11.67
C VAL A 469 6.42 -1.99 10.56
N TYR A 470 6.56 -1.47 9.37
CA TYR A 470 6.00 -2.01 8.14
C TYR A 470 7.15 -2.40 7.24
N LEU A 471 7.25 -3.67 6.85
CA LEU A 471 8.41 -4.21 6.14
C LEU A 471 8.01 -5.38 5.24
N PRO A 472 8.75 -5.66 4.15
CA PRO A 472 8.51 -6.82 3.33
C PRO A 472 8.97 -8.11 4.02
N SER A 473 8.10 -9.10 4.00
CA SER A 473 8.38 -10.49 4.38
C SER A 473 8.64 -11.39 3.17
N VAL A 474 8.56 -10.83 1.96
CA VAL A 474 8.77 -11.51 0.68
C VAL A 474 9.76 -10.72 -0.15
N ALA A 475 10.95 -11.28 -0.33
CA ALA A 475 11.92 -10.72 -1.28
C ALA A 475 11.47 -11.02 -2.71
N ALA A 476 11.45 -10.01 -3.56
CA ALA A 476 11.16 -10.12 -4.99
C ALA A 476 12.44 -9.97 -5.81
N PHE A 477 12.59 -10.86 -6.78
CA PHE A 477 13.72 -10.89 -7.70
C PHE A 477 13.21 -10.75 -9.13
N THR A 478 13.93 -10.03 -9.96
CA THR A 478 13.70 -9.99 -11.40
C THR A 478 13.84 -11.39 -12.03
N LEU A 479 13.47 -11.55 -13.29
CA LEU A 479 13.60 -12.84 -13.97
C LEU A 479 15.07 -13.32 -14.12
N ASP A 480 16.03 -12.40 -14.13
CA ASP A 480 17.47 -12.69 -14.06
C ASP A 480 17.99 -12.83 -12.60
N LYS A 481 17.08 -12.93 -11.64
CA LYS A 481 17.33 -13.21 -10.22
C LYS A 481 18.10 -12.12 -9.48
N LYS A 482 17.92 -10.86 -9.87
CA LYS A 482 18.46 -9.71 -9.15
C LYS A 482 17.40 -9.06 -8.28
N ILE A 483 17.81 -8.53 -7.15
CA ILE A 483 17.01 -7.62 -6.34
C ILE A 483 17.27 -6.20 -6.86
N ILE A 484 16.21 -5.42 -7.03
CA ILE A 484 16.25 -4.02 -7.47
C ILE A 484 15.59 -3.09 -6.43
N GLU A 485 15.52 -3.59 -5.20
CA GLU A 485 14.96 -2.85 -4.08
C GLU A 485 15.84 -1.63 -3.76
N GLY A 486 15.21 -0.47 -3.58
CA GLY A 486 15.91 0.80 -3.40
C GLY A 486 16.48 1.43 -4.68
N GLU A 487 16.56 0.68 -5.80
CA GLU A 487 17.10 1.16 -7.08
C GLU A 487 16.00 1.67 -8.02
N GLY A 488 14.91 0.92 -8.14
CA GLY A 488 13.83 1.19 -9.07
C GLY A 488 14.09 0.66 -10.49
N ILE A 489 13.05 0.76 -11.32
CA ILE A 489 13.05 0.27 -12.71
C ILE A 489 13.42 1.42 -13.64
N THR A 490 14.53 1.28 -14.35
CA THR A 490 14.98 2.25 -15.35
C THR A 490 14.10 2.15 -16.61
N PRO A 491 13.62 3.28 -17.15
CA PRO A 491 12.84 3.28 -18.39
C PRO A 491 13.69 2.89 -19.60
N ASP A 492 13.03 2.38 -20.64
CA ASP A 492 13.64 2.12 -21.95
C ASP A 492 13.87 3.43 -22.69
N ILE A 493 12.98 4.41 -22.46
CA ILE A 493 13.10 5.77 -22.99
C ILE A 493 12.94 6.73 -21.81
N GLU A 494 14.05 7.31 -21.38
CA GLU A 494 14.06 8.29 -20.31
C GLU A 494 13.63 9.66 -20.82
N VAL A 495 12.70 10.31 -20.11
CA VAL A 495 12.17 11.62 -20.47
C VAL A 495 11.92 12.44 -19.22
N ASP A 496 12.50 13.63 -19.14
CA ASP A 496 12.23 14.60 -18.09
C ASP A 496 10.84 15.22 -18.27
N PHE A 497 10.19 15.47 -17.15
CA PHE A 497 8.96 16.27 -17.17
C PHE A 497 9.29 17.75 -17.25
N ASP A 498 8.93 18.41 -18.35
CA ASP A 498 9.15 19.85 -18.52
C ASP A 498 8.11 20.66 -17.76
N VAL A 499 8.41 20.95 -16.48
CA VAL A 499 7.55 21.74 -15.59
C VAL A 499 7.21 23.11 -16.15
N ALA A 500 8.17 23.77 -16.77
CA ALA A 500 8.01 25.13 -17.28
C ALA A 500 7.02 25.13 -18.44
N THR A 501 7.21 24.24 -19.41
CA THR A 501 6.29 24.06 -20.54
C THR A 501 4.90 23.62 -20.06
N PHE A 502 4.84 22.67 -19.10
CA PHE A 502 3.56 22.22 -18.57
C PHE A 502 2.77 23.35 -17.89
N LYS A 503 3.42 24.15 -17.03
CA LYS A 503 2.78 25.31 -16.38
C LYS A 503 2.32 26.39 -17.36
N ALA A 504 3.07 26.60 -18.43
CA ALA A 504 2.78 27.63 -19.41
C ALA A 504 1.71 27.22 -20.44
N THR A 505 1.67 25.94 -20.82
CA THR A 505 0.89 25.46 -21.97
C THR A 505 -0.05 24.29 -21.63
N GLY A 506 0.16 23.62 -20.50
CA GLY A 506 -0.49 22.37 -20.16
C GLY A 506 0.05 21.14 -20.90
N LYS A 507 1.09 21.26 -21.71
CA LYS A 507 1.68 20.13 -22.44
C LYS A 507 2.54 19.27 -21.54
N ASP A 508 2.32 17.97 -21.61
CA ASP A 508 3.07 16.93 -20.88
C ASP A 508 4.16 16.34 -21.79
N SER A 509 5.41 16.69 -21.54
CA SER A 509 6.55 16.24 -22.35
C SER A 509 6.73 14.73 -22.37
N GLN A 510 6.40 14.03 -21.27
CA GLN A 510 6.49 12.57 -21.18
C GLN A 510 5.35 11.90 -21.96
N LEU A 511 4.12 12.42 -21.87
CA LEU A 511 2.99 11.93 -22.66
C LEU A 511 3.19 12.21 -24.13
N ASP A 512 3.67 13.42 -24.51
CA ASP A 512 4.00 13.76 -25.90
C ASP A 512 5.02 12.78 -26.48
N ARG A 513 6.03 12.40 -25.68
CA ARG A 513 7.04 11.41 -26.10
C ARG A 513 6.46 10.01 -26.27
N ALA A 514 5.56 9.58 -25.38
CA ALA A 514 4.86 8.31 -25.50
C ALA A 514 3.99 8.27 -26.77
N LEU A 515 3.25 9.34 -27.06
CA LEU A 515 2.46 9.48 -28.29
C LEU A 515 3.34 9.48 -29.54
N GLN A 516 4.48 10.18 -29.51
CA GLN A 516 5.43 10.14 -30.61
C GLN A 516 5.92 8.72 -30.86
N PHE A 517 6.35 8.01 -29.81
CA PHE A 517 6.81 6.62 -29.92
C PHE A 517 5.75 5.71 -30.57
N LEU A 518 4.50 5.75 -30.08
CA LEU A 518 3.41 4.93 -30.63
C LEU A 518 3.08 5.24 -32.09
N ARG A 519 3.27 6.49 -32.53
CA ARG A 519 2.99 6.92 -33.90
C ARG A 519 4.13 6.67 -34.88
N THR A 520 5.36 6.61 -34.40
CA THR A 520 6.56 6.56 -35.29
C THR A 520 7.41 5.31 -35.07
N GLY A 521 7.23 4.59 -33.97
CA GLY A 521 8.09 3.47 -33.56
C GLY A 521 9.45 3.87 -33.01
N HIS A 522 9.73 5.19 -32.82
CA HIS A 522 11.04 5.68 -32.40
C HIS A 522 10.95 6.73 -31.30
#